data_9d2e80c45464af83ca50725c7e748b46
#
_entry.id   9d2e80c45464af83ca50725c7e748b46
#
_cell.length_a   1.000
_cell.length_b   1.000
_cell.length_c   1.000
_cell.angle_alpha   90.00
_cell.angle_beta   90.00
_cell.angle_gamma   90.00
#
_symmetry.space_group_name_H-M   'P 1'
#
loop_
_entity.id
_entity.type
_entity.pdbx_description
1 polymer ?
#
loop_
_entity_poly.entity_id
_entity_poly.type
_entity_poly.pdbx_seq_one_letter_code
_entity_poly.pdbx_strand_id
1 'polypeptide(L)'
;MTTSTRETRIVADPDVPLVRITREFDAPPSKVFRAHTDPELLVQWLGPRGLQMRIDSFDCRPGGSYRYVHSDANGEYAFRGCFHDVRPDELIVQTFTFEGWPEGVALEKLVLEDLGNGRTRLTATSLVDSFEGRDAFLASGMETGVVEGYERLDEVLAR
;
A
#
# COMPACT_ATOMS: atom_id res chain seq x y z
N MET A 1 -26.49 12.97 -4.99
CA MET A 1 -26.15 11.70 -4.34
C MET A 1 -24.73 11.30 -4.71
N THR A 2 -23.88 11.25 -3.73
CA THR A 2 -22.48 10.87 -3.94
C THR A 2 -22.39 9.34 -4.00
N THR A 3 -21.92 8.81 -5.12
CA THR A 3 -21.73 7.37 -5.27
C THR A 3 -20.39 7.01 -4.66
N SER A 4 -20.39 6.08 -3.72
CA SER A 4 -19.16 5.51 -3.16
C SER A 4 -18.43 4.73 -4.23
N THR A 5 -17.13 4.99 -4.41
CA THR A 5 -16.31 4.26 -5.36
C THR A 5 -15.39 3.29 -4.63
N ARG A 6 -15.80 2.01 -4.57
CA ARG A 6 -14.95 0.93 -4.08
C ARG A 6 -14.09 0.33 -5.19
N GLU A 7 -14.05 1.00 -6.32
CA GLU A 7 -13.18 0.61 -7.41
C GLU A 7 -11.77 1.11 -7.17
N THR A 8 -10.80 0.23 -7.26
CA THR A 8 -9.40 0.61 -7.22
C THR A 8 -9.00 1.18 -8.57
N ARG A 9 -8.49 2.42 -8.56
CA ARG A 9 -8.01 3.08 -9.78
C ARG A 9 -6.49 3.14 -9.72
N ILE A 10 -5.86 2.62 -10.78
CA ILE A 10 -4.39 2.59 -10.90
C ILE A 10 -4.03 3.35 -12.17
N VAL A 11 -3.30 4.44 -12.03
CA VAL A 11 -2.97 5.35 -13.14
C VAL A 11 -1.46 5.58 -13.20
N ALA A 12 -0.90 5.44 -14.40
CA ALA A 12 0.48 5.85 -14.69
C ALA A 12 0.48 7.34 -14.97
N ASP A 13 1.25 8.11 -14.20
CA ASP A 13 1.37 9.55 -14.44
C ASP A 13 2.15 9.80 -15.73
N PRO A 14 1.67 10.67 -16.65
CA PRO A 14 2.35 10.91 -17.93
C PRO A 14 3.60 11.78 -17.82
N ASP A 15 3.74 12.55 -16.75
CA ASP A 15 4.79 13.56 -16.63
C ASP A 15 5.94 13.15 -15.72
N VAL A 16 5.68 12.25 -14.77
CA VAL A 16 6.69 11.75 -13.82
C VAL A 16 6.56 10.23 -13.69
N PRO A 17 7.66 9.52 -13.36
CA PRO A 17 7.63 8.05 -13.29
C PRO A 17 6.96 7.55 -12.01
N LEU A 18 5.67 7.75 -11.93
CA LEU A 18 4.86 7.53 -10.74
C LEU A 18 3.63 6.71 -11.10
N VAL A 19 3.24 5.81 -10.20
CA VAL A 19 1.95 5.13 -10.22
C VAL A 19 1.09 5.75 -9.13
N ARG A 20 -0.14 6.11 -9.47
CA ARG A 20 -1.12 6.65 -8.51
C ARG A 20 -2.26 5.66 -8.34
N ILE A 21 -2.54 5.34 -7.10
CA ILE A 21 -3.63 4.44 -6.71
C ILE A 21 -4.62 5.24 -5.90
N THR A 22 -5.91 5.16 -6.26
CA THR A 22 -6.98 5.84 -5.53
C THR A 22 -8.07 4.84 -5.19
N ARG A 23 -8.57 4.89 -3.96
CA ARG A 23 -9.62 3.99 -3.49
C ARG A 23 -10.38 4.64 -2.33
N GLU A 24 -11.71 4.44 -2.31
CA GLU A 24 -12.54 4.87 -1.17
C GLU A 24 -12.88 3.68 -0.29
N PHE A 25 -12.98 3.93 1.01
CA PHE A 25 -13.31 2.91 2.03
C PHE A 25 -14.44 3.40 2.92
N ASP A 26 -15.30 2.48 3.33
CA ASP A 26 -16.42 2.75 4.24
C ASP A 26 -15.96 2.62 5.71
N ALA A 27 -14.97 3.42 6.07
CA ALA A 27 -14.43 3.50 7.42
C ALA A 27 -13.76 4.87 7.60
N PRO A 28 -13.72 5.40 8.81
CA PRO A 28 -13.07 6.69 9.05
C PRO A 28 -11.55 6.59 8.89
N PRO A 29 -10.86 7.71 8.62
CA PRO A 29 -9.40 7.71 8.44
C PRO A 29 -8.62 7.06 9.58
N SER A 30 -9.06 7.20 10.83
CA SER A 30 -8.40 6.58 11.98
C SER A 30 -8.37 5.05 11.86
N LYS A 31 -9.46 4.46 11.38
CA LYS A 31 -9.57 3.01 11.24
C LYS A 31 -8.74 2.51 10.05
N VAL A 32 -8.77 3.25 8.94
CA VAL A 32 -7.96 2.93 7.76
C VAL A 32 -6.46 3.07 8.10
N PHE A 33 -6.09 4.14 8.79
CA PHE A 33 -4.71 4.35 9.23
C PHE A 33 -4.23 3.21 10.14
N ARG A 34 -5.04 2.83 11.10
CA ARG A 34 -4.71 1.72 12.01
C ARG A 34 -4.47 0.41 11.26
N ALA A 35 -5.26 0.14 10.22
CA ALA A 35 -5.09 -1.07 9.41
C ALA A 35 -3.76 -1.08 8.66
N HIS A 36 -3.16 0.09 8.41
CA HIS A 36 -1.85 0.21 7.77
C HIS A 36 -0.68 0.24 8.77
N THR A 37 -0.93 0.58 10.03
CA THR A 37 0.15 0.82 11.01
C THR A 37 0.21 -0.21 12.12
N ASP A 38 -0.81 -1.04 12.26
CA ASP A 38 -0.84 -2.16 13.20
C ASP A 38 -0.46 -3.44 12.44
N PRO A 39 0.70 -4.06 12.73
CA PRO A 39 1.14 -5.24 12.00
C PRO A 39 0.18 -6.42 12.12
N GLU A 40 -0.57 -6.54 13.21
CA GLU A 40 -1.57 -7.61 13.37
C GLU A 40 -2.73 -7.43 12.39
N LEU A 41 -3.06 -6.19 12.02
CA LEU A 41 -4.08 -5.91 11.01
C LEU A 41 -3.49 -5.96 9.61
N LEU A 42 -2.32 -5.37 9.40
CA LEU A 42 -1.68 -5.30 8.09
C LEU A 42 -1.50 -6.68 7.46
N VAL A 43 -1.10 -7.66 8.26
CA VAL A 43 -0.86 -9.04 7.79
C VAL A 43 -2.13 -9.72 7.28
N GLN A 44 -3.30 -9.19 7.63
CA GLN A 44 -4.59 -9.78 7.25
C GLN A 44 -5.06 -9.36 5.87
N TRP A 45 -4.48 -8.31 5.27
CA TRP A 45 -5.03 -7.80 4.02
C TRP A 45 -3.99 -7.45 2.95
N LEU A 46 -2.76 -7.12 3.32
CA LEU A 46 -1.77 -6.66 2.34
C LEU A 46 -1.39 -7.76 1.36
N GLY A 47 -1.51 -7.46 0.06
CA GLY A 47 -1.12 -8.35 -1.01
C GLY A 47 -2.24 -9.25 -1.55
N PRO A 48 -1.94 -10.07 -2.56
CA PRO A 48 -2.94 -10.92 -3.19
C PRO A 48 -3.39 -12.07 -2.29
N ARG A 49 -4.57 -12.59 -2.55
CA ARG A 49 -5.18 -13.67 -1.74
C ARG A 49 -4.40 -14.99 -1.81
N GLY A 50 -3.66 -15.21 -2.88
CA GLY A 50 -2.91 -16.45 -3.06
C GLY A 50 -1.59 -16.52 -2.31
N LEU A 51 -1.19 -15.44 -1.64
CA LEU A 51 0.07 -15.38 -0.89
C LEU A 51 -0.18 -15.33 0.61
N GLN A 52 0.65 -16.03 1.36
CA GLN A 52 0.73 -15.86 2.80
C GLN A 52 1.69 -14.71 3.11
N MET A 53 1.49 -14.06 4.24
CA MET A 53 2.34 -12.94 4.64
C MET A 53 2.87 -13.13 6.05
N ARG A 54 4.15 -12.85 6.22
CA ARG A 54 4.84 -12.81 7.51
C ARG A 54 5.52 -11.46 7.65
N ILE A 55 5.38 -10.82 8.79
CA ILE A 55 6.08 -9.55 9.09
C ILE A 55 7.26 -9.87 9.99
N ASP A 56 8.48 -9.61 9.49
CA ASP A 56 9.72 -9.84 10.24
C ASP A 56 10.04 -8.69 11.19
N SER A 57 9.81 -7.46 10.75
CA SER A 57 10.01 -6.27 11.57
C SER A 57 9.06 -5.16 11.11
N PHE A 58 8.62 -4.35 12.04
CA PHE A 58 7.70 -3.26 11.74
C PHE A 58 7.77 -2.20 12.82
N ASP A 59 8.45 -1.10 12.52
CA ASP A 59 8.59 0.05 13.41
C ASP A 59 8.08 1.30 12.68
N CYS A 60 6.76 1.49 12.75
CA CYS A 60 6.06 2.52 11.97
C CYS A 60 6.12 3.88 12.66
N ARG A 61 7.28 4.51 12.58
CA ARG A 61 7.55 5.86 13.08
C ARG A 61 8.60 6.52 12.19
N PRO A 62 8.70 7.86 12.18
CA PRO A 62 9.77 8.52 11.44
C PRO A 62 11.14 7.97 11.86
N GLY A 63 11.93 7.50 10.88
CA GLY A 63 13.22 6.86 11.13
C GLY A 63 13.16 5.37 11.41
N GLY A 64 11.97 4.79 11.55
CA GLY A 64 11.80 3.35 11.70
C GLY A 64 11.87 2.62 10.36
N SER A 65 11.84 1.29 10.42
CA SER A 65 11.92 0.45 9.22
C SER A 65 10.96 -0.72 9.31
N TYR A 66 10.76 -1.38 8.16
CA TYR A 66 9.91 -2.57 8.10
C TYR A 66 10.49 -3.60 7.13
N ARG A 67 10.13 -4.84 7.36
CA ARG A 67 10.39 -5.94 6.44
C ARG A 67 9.29 -6.98 6.54
N TYR A 68 8.77 -7.40 5.40
CA TYR A 68 7.80 -8.49 5.35
C TYR A 68 8.07 -9.42 4.17
N VAL A 69 7.51 -10.62 4.26
CA VAL A 69 7.70 -11.67 3.26
C VAL A 69 6.33 -12.21 2.85
N HIS A 70 6.08 -12.20 1.55
CA HIS A 70 4.98 -12.95 0.95
C HIS A 70 5.51 -14.31 0.50
N SER A 71 4.70 -15.35 0.62
CA SER A 71 5.11 -16.70 0.22
C SER A 71 3.96 -17.51 -0.38
N ASP A 72 4.33 -18.40 -1.28
CA ASP A 72 3.45 -19.41 -1.86
C ASP A 72 4.26 -20.69 -2.15
N ALA A 73 3.66 -21.62 -2.88
CA ALA A 73 4.33 -22.88 -3.25
C ALA A 73 5.58 -22.67 -4.13
N ASN A 74 5.67 -21.51 -4.79
CA ASN A 74 6.79 -21.20 -5.71
C ASN A 74 7.96 -20.51 -5.01
N GLY A 75 7.79 -20.02 -3.79
CA GLY A 75 8.88 -19.42 -3.04
C GLY A 75 8.47 -18.27 -2.14
N GLU A 76 9.46 -17.49 -1.73
CA GLU A 76 9.30 -16.34 -0.87
C GLU A 76 9.70 -15.06 -1.60
N TYR A 77 8.99 -13.97 -1.30
CA TYR A 77 9.19 -12.65 -1.90
C TYR A 77 9.27 -11.63 -0.77
N ALA A 78 10.47 -11.11 -0.54
CA ALA A 78 10.73 -10.23 0.59
C ALA A 78 10.73 -8.76 0.16
N PHE A 79 10.18 -7.91 1.02
CA PHE A 79 10.06 -6.46 0.81
C PHE A 79 10.50 -5.73 2.06
N ARG A 80 11.13 -4.58 1.88
CA ARG A 80 11.63 -3.77 2.98
C ARG A 80 11.59 -2.29 2.66
N GLY A 81 11.69 -1.47 3.69
CA GLY A 81 11.76 -0.03 3.54
C GLY A 81 11.94 0.69 4.86
N CYS A 82 11.93 2.00 4.78
CA CYS A 82 12.07 2.89 5.93
C CYS A 82 10.92 3.90 5.92
N PHE A 83 10.48 4.30 7.10
CA PHE A 83 9.47 5.36 7.24
C PHE A 83 10.18 6.71 7.34
N HIS A 84 9.76 7.63 6.50
CA HIS A 84 10.27 9.01 6.51
C HIS A 84 9.39 9.91 7.38
N ASP A 85 8.07 9.82 7.21
CA ASP A 85 7.12 10.58 7.99
C ASP A 85 5.87 9.74 8.24
N VAL A 86 5.31 9.86 9.42
CA VAL A 86 4.07 9.18 9.82
C VAL A 86 3.23 10.16 10.60
N ARG A 87 2.10 10.57 10.01
CA ARG A 87 1.16 11.48 10.66
C ARG A 87 -0.15 10.76 10.89
N PRO A 88 -0.56 10.55 12.13
CA PRO A 88 -1.77 9.79 12.44
C PRO A 88 -2.97 10.24 11.64
N ASP A 89 -3.66 9.28 11.05
CA ASP A 89 -4.89 9.43 10.28
C ASP A 89 -4.77 10.23 8.98
N GLU A 90 -3.56 10.67 8.61
CA GLU A 90 -3.37 11.57 7.46
C GLU A 90 -2.36 11.09 6.43
N LEU A 91 -1.17 10.64 6.88
CA LEU A 91 -0.04 10.50 5.97
C LEU A 91 0.95 9.44 6.42
N ILE A 92 1.42 8.65 5.45
CA ILE A 92 2.62 7.81 5.62
C ILE A 92 3.52 8.06 4.41
N VAL A 93 4.78 8.42 4.65
CA VAL A 93 5.82 8.51 3.62
C VAL A 93 6.87 7.46 3.94
N GLN A 94 7.13 6.58 2.97
CA GLN A 94 8.05 5.46 3.17
C GLN A 94 8.81 5.14 1.90
N THR A 95 9.90 4.39 2.02
CA THR A 95 10.52 3.75 0.89
C THR A 95 10.01 2.32 0.76
N PHE A 96 10.15 1.75 -0.44
CA PHE A 96 9.73 0.38 -0.72
C PHE A 96 10.71 -0.26 -1.67
N THR A 97 11.23 -1.43 -1.29
CA THR A 97 12.16 -2.20 -2.11
C THR A 97 11.77 -3.67 -2.10
N PHE A 98 11.68 -4.25 -3.30
CA PHE A 98 11.61 -5.71 -3.45
C PHE A 98 13.04 -6.26 -3.35
N GLU A 99 13.29 -7.18 -2.43
CA GLU A 99 14.65 -7.69 -2.21
C GLU A 99 15.19 -8.51 -3.36
N GLY A 100 14.32 -9.01 -4.25
CA GLY A 100 14.74 -9.64 -5.50
C GLY A 100 15.37 -8.67 -6.49
N TRP A 101 15.17 -7.37 -6.30
CA TRP A 101 15.83 -6.30 -7.03
C TRP A 101 16.21 -5.18 -6.06
N PRO A 102 17.31 -5.38 -5.29
CA PRO A 102 17.63 -4.48 -4.17
C PRO A 102 18.02 -3.06 -4.55
N GLU A 103 18.36 -2.81 -5.81
CA GLU A 103 18.69 -1.47 -6.28
C GLU A 103 17.46 -0.62 -6.60
N GLY A 104 16.29 -1.24 -6.73
CA GLY A 104 15.04 -0.54 -7.00
C GLY A 104 14.42 -0.01 -5.73
N VAL A 105 14.35 1.32 -5.60
CA VAL A 105 13.73 1.98 -4.45
C VAL A 105 12.59 2.86 -4.94
N ALA A 106 11.39 2.60 -4.46
CA ALA A 106 10.25 3.48 -4.69
C ALA A 106 10.04 4.39 -3.49
N LEU A 107 9.73 5.65 -3.75
CA LEU A 107 9.25 6.57 -2.73
C LEU A 107 7.72 6.51 -2.73
N GLU A 108 7.16 6.07 -1.63
CA GLU A 108 5.71 5.89 -1.51
C GLU A 108 5.10 6.87 -0.53
N LYS A 109 3.95 7.41 -0.92
CA LYS A 109 3.16 8.28 -0.05
C LYS A 109 1.74 7.75 -0.01
N LEU A 110 1.21 7.63 1.20
CA LEU A 110 -0.17 7.29 1.47
C LEU A 110 -0.83 8.50 2.10
N VAL A 111 -1.87 9.02 1.46
CA VAL A 111 -2.65 10.15 1.97
C VAL A 111 -4.07 9.70 2.21
N LEU A 112 -4.58 9.99 3.41
CA LEU A 112 -5.96 9.70 3.79
C LEU A 112 -6.75 11.00 3.91
N GLU A 113 -7.87 11.06 3.21
CA GLU A 113 -8.77 12.21 3.20
C GLU A 113 -10.11 11.81 3.82
N ASP A 114 -10.55 12.54 4.81
CA ASP A 114 -11.85 12.32 5.45
C ASP A 114 -12.96 12.84 4.53
N LEU A 115 -13.80 11.95 4.02
CA LEU A 115 -14.92 12.29 3.16
C LEU A 115 -16.18 12.63 3.94
N GLY A 116 -16.16 12.47 5.27
CA GLY A 116 -17.34 12.58 6.11
C GLY A 116 -18.14 11.27 6.13
N ASN A 117 -19.07 11.19 7.05
CA ASN A 117 -19.97 10.02 7.21
C ASN A 117 -19.24 8.69 7.40
N GLY A 118 -18.06 8.73 8.04
CA GLY A 118 -17.27 7.51 8.28
C GLY A 118 -16.64 6.93 7.04
N ARG A 119 -16.28 7.76 6.06
CA ARG A 119 -15.67 7.33 4.80
C ARG A 119 -14.34 8.01 4.56
N THR A 120 -13.45 7.31 3.88
CA THR A 120 -12.09 7.79 3.62
C THR A 120 -11.76 7.61 2.13
N ARG A 121 -11.07 8.60 1.55
CA ARG A 121 -10.38 8.44 0.28
C ARG A 121 -8.90 8.23 0.55
N LEU A 122 -8.37 7.13 0.05
CA LEU A 122 -6.95 6.81 0.08
C LEU A 122 -6.34 7.13 -1.27
N THR A 123 -5.25 7.90 -1.27
CA THR A 123 -4.43 8.12 -2.45
C THR A 123 -3.01 7.67 -2.13
N ALA A 124 -2.55 6.66 -2.86
CA ALA A 124 -1.19 6.14 -2.71
C ALA A 124 -0.40 6.42 -3.98
N THR A 125 0.80 6.94 -3.84
CA THR A 125 1.70 7.17 -4.96
C THR A 125 2.99 6.41 -4.75
N SER A 126 3.55 5.89 -5.86
CA SER A 126 4.81 5.15 -5.84
C SER A 126 5.68 5.75 -6.94
N LEU A 127 6.71 6.48 -6.55
CA LEU A 127 7.63 7.19 -7.44
C LEU A 127 8.93 6.41 -7.56
N VAL A 128 9.33 6.10 -8.79
CA VAL A 128 10.61 5.44 -9.08
C VAL A 128 11.49 6.35 -9.93
N ASP A 129 12.73 5.96 -10.21
CA ASP A 129 13.74 6.83 -10.81
C ASP A 129 13.72 6.88 -12.34
N SER A 130 12.84 6.11 -12.98
CA SER A 130 12.72 6.12 -14.44
C SER A 130 11.32 5.70 -14.90
N PHE A 131 10.91 6.16 -16.08
CA PHE A 131 9.67 5.69 -16.71
C PHE A 131 9.74 4.21 -17.04
N GLU A 132 10.89 3.72 -17.47
CA GLU A 132 11.12 2.31 -17.76
C GLU A 132 10.92 1.46 -16.51
N GLY A 133 11.45 1.87 -15.36
CA GLY A 133 11.26 1.20 -14.09
C GLY A 133 9.81 1.22 -13.63
N ARG A 134 9.11 2.34 -13.82
CA ARG A 134 7.68 2.47 -13.52
C ARG A 134 6.85 1.49 -14.36
N ASP A 135 7.15 1.41 -15.66
CA ASP A 135 6.42 0.52 -16.56
C ASP A 135 6.69 -0.95 -16.24
N ALA A 136 7.92 -1.28 -15.83
CA ALA A 136 8.25 -2.62 -15.37
C ALA A 136 7.47 -3.00 -14.09
N PHE A 137 7.30 -2.05 -13.18
CA PHE A 137 6.51 -2.24 -11.97
C PHE A 137 5.04 -2.53 -12.32
N LEU A 138 4.45 -1.76 -13.22
CA LEU A 138 3.08 -2.00 -13.69
C LEU A 138 2.94 -3.37 -14.36
N ALA A 139 3.94 -3.79 -15.12
CA ALA A 139 3.93 -5.08 -15.83
C ALA A 139 4.17 -6.28 -14.90
N SER A 140 4.57 -6.06 -13.67
CA SER A 140 4.91 -7.13 -12.72
C SER A 140 3.70 -7.87 -12.14
N GLY A 141 2.48 -7.42 -12.43
CA GLY A 141 1.26 -7.99 -11.84
C GLY A 141 0.86 -7.34 -10.52
N MET A 142 1.45 -6.18 -10.18
CA MET A 142 1.14 -5.47 -8.94
C MET A 142 -0.34 -5.10 -8.82
N GLU A 143 -1.02 -4.91 -9.95
CA GLU A 143 -2.44 -4.56 -9.97
C GLU A 143 -3.29 -5.59 -9.23
N THR A 144 -3.09 -6.87 -9.49
CA THR A 144 -3.82 -7.94 -8.81
C THR A 144 -3.61 -7.88 -7.29
N GLY A 145 -2.35 -7.70 -6.86
CA GLY A 145 -2.04 -7.60 -5.44
C GLY A 145 -2.70 -6.41 -4.76
N VAL A 146 -2.73 -5.28 -5.43
CA VAL A 146 -3.36 -4.06 -4.91
C VAL A 146 -4.87 -4.21 -4.83
N VAL A 147 -5.51 -4.66 -5.92
CA VAL A 147 -6.97 -4.81 -5.98
C VAL A 147 -7.45 -5.82 -4.95
N GLU A 148 -6.85 -7.00 -4.90
CA GLU A 148 -7.24 -8.04 -3.94
C GLU A 148 -6.92 -7.64 -2.50
N GLY A 149 -5.80 -6.96 -2.28
CA GLY A 149 -5.44 -6.44 -0.97
C GLY A 149 -6.50 -5.47 -0.44
N TYR A 150 -6.94 -4.54 -1.26
CA TYR A 150 -7.97 -3.59 -0.84
C TYR A 150 -9.35 -4.22 -0.66
N GLU A 151 -9.69 -5.26 -1.42
CA GLU A 151 -10.90 -6.03 -1.15
C GLU A 151 -10.83 -6.72 0.22
N ARG A 152 -9.67 -7.27 0.57
CA ARG A 152 -9.43 -7.85 1.89
C ARG A 152 -9.46 -6.78 2.98
N LEU A 153 -8.95 -5.58 2.68
CA LEU A 153 -9.02 -4.46 3.62
C LEU A 153 -10.46 -4.08 3.92
N ASP A 154 -11.35 -4.10 2.92
CA ASP A 154 -12.78 -3.90 3.14
C ASP A 154 -13.32 -4.90 4.18
N GLU A 155 -12.92 -6.15 4.10
CA GLU A 155 -13.33 -7.19 5.04
C GLU A 155 -12.83 -6.90 6.46
N VAL A 156 -11.58 -6.45 6.58
CA VAL A 156 -11.00 -6.07 7.87
C VAL A 156 -11.71 -4.86 8.47
N LEU A 157 -11.99 -3.86 7.65
CA LEU A 157 -12.64 -2.62 8.10
C LEU A 157 -14.12 -2.82 8.47
N ALA A 158 -14.75 -3.88 7.96
CA ALA A 158 -16.15 -4.20 8.26
C ALA A 158 -16.36 -4.89 9.62
N ARG A 159 -15.29 -5.27 10.29
CA ARG A 159 -15.35 -5.94 11.60
C ARG A 159 -15.62 -5.01 12.75
#